data_455b6b5d21026579946c1c843782b407
#
_entry.id   455b6b5d21026579946c1c843782b407
#
_cell.length_a   1.000
_cell.length_b   1.000
_cell.length_c   1.000
_cell.angle_alpha   90.00
_cell.angle_beta   90.00
_cell.angle_gamma   90.00
#
_symmetry.space_group_name_H-M   'P 1'
#
loop_
_entity.id
_entity.type
_entity.pdbx_description
1 polymer ?
#
loop_
_entity_poly.entity_id
_entity_poly.type
_entity_poly.pdbx_seq_one_letter_code
_entity_poly.pdbx_strand_id
1 'polypeptide(L)'
;MPNLFYLSHSTDGWQNLATDEWLLDNLAPDEMILYCYINRNAVIIGKNQNPWKECNLGAMEADEVQLVRRITGGGAVYHDMGNLNFSFIAGEDLYDVEKQMNTILQTIRMLGIPCEFSGRNDLLAEGRKFSGNAFCKRGKICQHHGTLLI
;
A
#
# COMPACT_ATOMS: atom_id res chain seq x y z
N MET A 1 -7.87 -8.48 -21.88
CA MET A 1 -6.55 -8.09 -21.35
C MET A 1 -6.28 -8.85 -20.08
N PRO A 2 -5.07 -9.32 -19.82
CA PRO A 2 -4.81 -10.08 -18.60
C PRO A 2 -4.72 -9.12 -17.41
N ASN A 3 -5.53 -9.38 -16.39
CA ASN A 3 -5.26 -8.85 -15.06
C ASN A 3 -4.07 -9.61 -14.50
N LEU A 4 -3.01 -8.91 -14.13
CA LEU A 4 -1.81 -9.50 -13.58
C LEU A 4 -1.89 -9.52 -12.05
N PHE A 5 -1.27 -10.54 -11.46
CA PHE A 5 -1.08 -10.63 -10.01
C PHE A 5 0.37 -10.94 -9.71
N TYR A 6 0.95 -10.20 -8.78
CA TYR A 6 2.30 -10.43 -8.31
C TYR A 6 2.35 -10.39 -6.78
N LEU A 7 2.81 -11.48 -6.18
CA LEU A 7 3.10 -11.57 -4.76
C LEU A 7 4.61 -11.50 -4.55
N SER A 8 5.10 -10.52 -3.83
CA SER A 8 6.52 -10.42 -3.51
C SER A 8 6.96 -11.52 -2.56
N HIS A 9 8.10 -12.12 -2.84
CA HIS A 9 8.79 -13.05 -1.93
C HIS A 9 9.79 -12.35 -1.01
N SER A 10 10.03 -11.05 -1.23
CA SER A 10 10.90 -10.23 -0.39
C SER A 10 10.13 -9.61 0.76
N THR A 11 10.78 -9.47 1.92
CA THR A 11 10.28 -8.68 3.06
C THR A 11 11.08 -7.39 3.26
N ASP A 12 11.98 -7.07 2.32
CA ASP A 12 12.75 -5.84 2.33
C ASP A 12 11.90 -4.66 1.86
N GLY A 13 11.73 -3.65 2.72
CA GLY A 13 10.89 -2.50 2.46
C GLY A 13 11.38 -1.65 1.29
N TRP A 14 12.69 -1.49 1.12
CA TRP A 14 13.25 -0.75 -0.01
C TRP A 14 13.00 -1.46 -1.33
N GLN A 15 13.25 -2.77 -1.38
CA GLN A 15 13.00 -3.57 -2.59
C GLN A 15 11.52 -3.58 -2.95
N ASN A 16 10.63 -3.76 -1.97
CA ASN A 16 9.19 -3.81 -2.23
C ASN A 16 8.65 -2.47 -2.73
N LEU A 17 9.04 -1.34 -2.11
CA LEU A 17 8.59 -0.03 -2.57
C LEU A 17 9.24 0.39 -3.89
N ALA A 18 10.48 0.00 -4.15
CA ALA A 18 11.11 0.20 -5.44
C ALA A 18 10.42 -0.59 -6.55
N THR A 19 9.99 -1.83 -6.25
CA THR A 19 9.18 -2.64 -7.18
C THR A 19 7.82 -1.99 -7.45
N ASP A 20 7.15 -1.48 -6.42
CA ASP A 20 5.87 -0.79 -6.53
C ASP A 20 5.97 0.46 -7.44
N GLU A 21 7.03 1.25 -7.26
CA GLU A 21 7.31 2.41 -8.12
C GLU A 21 7.68 1.98 -9.55
N TRP A 22 8.50 0.94 -9.71
CA TRP A 22 8.89 0.43 -11.01
C TRP A 22 7.67 -0.05 -11.83
N LEU A 23 6.74 -0.76 -11.17
CA LEU A 23 5.49 -1.19 -11.80
C LEU A 23 4.66 0.00 -12.28
N LEU A 24 4.55 1.06 -11.46
CA LEU A 24 3.85 2.29 -11.84
C LEU A 24 4.47 2.98 -13.07
N ASP A 25 5.79 2.92 -13.20
CA ASP A 25 6.52 3.58 -14.29
C ASP A 25 6.56 2.76 -15.60
N ASN A 26 6.35 1.45 -15.52
CA ASN A 26 6.56 0.54 -16.65
C ASN A 26 5.30 -0.23 -17.10
N LEU A 27 4.18 -0.13 -16.36
CA LEU A 27 2.92 -0.78 -16.76
C LEU A 27 2.38 -0.14 -18.05
N ALA A 28 1.87 -0.97 -18.96
CA ALA A 28 1.21 -0.46 -20.16
C ALA A 28 -0.18 0.13 -19.82
N PRO A 29 -0.65 1.17 -20.57
CA PRO A 29 -1.92 1.83 -20.29
C PRO A 29 -3.16 0.93 -20.40
N ASP A 30 -3.05 -0.21 -21.06
CA ASP A 30 -4.11 -1.20 -21.24
C ASP A 30 -3.98 -2.42 -20.31
N GLU A 31 -3.13 -2.30 -19.29
CA GLU A 31 -2.87 -3.34 -18.30
C GLU A 31 -3.31 -2.91 -16.89
N MET A 32 -3.56 -3.92 -16.04
CA MET A 32 -3.76 -3.78 -14.60
C MET A 32 -3.00 -4.87 -13.86
N ILE A 33 -2.34 -4.51 -12.76
CA ILE A 33 -1.68 -5.44 -11.86
C ILE A 33 -2.13 -5.19 -10.42
N LEU A 34 -2.37 -6.28 -9.69
CA LEU A 34 -2.44 -6.30 -8.23
C LEU A 34 -1.10 -6.81 -7.70
N TYR A 35 -0.37 -5.96 -7.04
CA TYR A 35 0.88 -6.27 -6.36
C TYR A 35 0.65 -6.36 -4.86
N CYS A 36 1.09 -7.46 -4.24
CA CYS A 36 1.00 -7.68 -2.80
C CYS A 36 2.38 -7.94 -2.21
N TYR A 37 2.64 -7.38 -1.01
CA TYR A 37 3.92 -7.54 -0.33
C TYR A 37 3.82 -7.30 1.17
N ILE A 38 4.78 -7.84 1.92
CA ILE A 38 4.94 -7.63 3.36
C ILE A 38 6.32 -7.02 3.59
N ASN A 39 6.42 -5.98 4.38
CA ASN A 39 7.68 -5.40 4.81
C ASN A 39 7.98 -5.82 6.24
N ARG A 40 9.20 -6.29 6.46
CA ARG A 40 9.68 -6.61 7.81
C ARG A 40 10.33 -5.38 8.43
N ASN A 41 9.83 -4.98 9.61
CA ASN A 41 10.45 -3.95 10.45
C ASN A 41 10.80 -2.66 9.68
N ALA A 42 9.80 -1.94 9.17
CA ALA A 42 10.01 -0.74 8.36
C ALA A 42 9.08 0.41 8.75
N VAL A 43 9.61 1.62 8.80
CA VAL A 43 8.81 2.85 8.82
C VAL A 43 8.72 3.40 7.40
N ILE A 44 7.50 3.53 6.91
CA ILE A 44 7.20 4.07 5.58
C ILE A 44 6.69 5.50 5.74
N ILE A 45 7.48 6.47 5.31
CA ILE A 45 7.08 7.88 5.32
C ILE A 45 6.42 8.29 4.00
N GLY A 46 5.51 9.25 4.09
CA GLY A 46 4.88 9.84 2.91
C GLY A 46 5.84 10.71 2.10
N LYS A 47 5.50 10.91 0.83
CA LYS A 47 6.31 11.64 -0.16
C LYS A 47 6.89 12.95 0.36
N ASN A 48 6.10 13.73 1.11
CA ASN A 48 6.45 15.10 1.52
C ASN A 48 6.86 15.20 3.00
N GLN A 49 6.97 14.07 3.73
CA GLN A 49 7.34 14.11 5.14
C GLN A 49 8.84 14.31 5.35
N ASN A 50 9.15 15.01 6.43
CA ASN A 50 10.53 15.20 6.89
C ASN A 50 10.89 14.10 7.91
N PRO A 51 11.80 13.16 7.58
CA PRO A 51 12.11 12.03 8.45
C PRO A 51 12.66 12.47 9.83
N TRP A 52 13.41 13.56 9.90
CA TRP A 52 13.96 14.07 11.17
C TRP A 52 12.89 14.63 12.12
N LYS A 53 11.69 14.95 11.61
CA LYS A 53 10.55 15.39 12.42
C LYS A 53 9.61 14.26 12.77
N GLU A 54 9.49 13.28 11.88
CA GLU A 54 8.50 12.19 11.98
C GLU A 54 9.06 10.95 12.70
N CYS A 55 10.39 10.76 12.68
CA CYS A 55 11.03 9.53 13.11
C CYS A 55 12.12 9.78 14.14
N ASN A 56 12.23 8.88 15.12
CA ASN A 56 13.40 8.81 15.98
C ASN A 56 14.48 7.96 15.30
N LEU A 57 15.32 8.61 14.48
CA LEU A 57 16.33 7.92 13.66
C LEU A 57 17.32 7.12 14.49
N GLY A 58 17.70 7.59 15.69
CA GLY A 58 18.62 6.87 16.57
C GLY A 58 18.01 5.56 17.11
N ALA A 59 16.73 5.57 17.50
CA ALA A 59 16.03 4.36 17.90
C ALA A 59 15.85 3.40 16.72
N MET A 60 15.52 3.93 15.54
CA MET A 60 15.38 3.11 14.34
C MET A 60 16.68 2.39 13.96
N GLU A 61 17.82 3.09 14.06
CA GLU A 61 19.14 2.48 13.82
C GLU A 61 19.45 1.38 14.85
N ALA A 62 19.17 1.63 16.13
CA ALA A 62 19.40 0.65 17.20
C ALA A 62 18.52 -0.61 17.06
N ASP A 63 17.29 -0.45 16.56
CA ASP A 63 16.30 -1.52 16.38
C ASP A 63 16.32 -2.12 14.96
N GLU A 64 17.28 -1.73 14.11
CA GLU A 64 17.40 -2.16 12.71
C GLU A 64 16.13 -1.93 11.89
N VAL A 65 15.42 -0.82 12.13
CA VAL A 65 14.20 -0.43 11.43
C VAL A 65 14.55 0.27 10.13
N GLN A 66 14.07 -0.26 9.00
CA GLN A 66 14.25 0.39 7.70
C GLN A 66 13.43 1.69 7.61
N LEU A 67 14.04 2.75 7.10
CA LEU A 67 13.34 3.98 6.74
C LEU A 67 13.15 4.04 5.22
N VAL A 68 11.89 4.03 4.78
CA VAL A 68 11.56 4.01 3.35
C VAL A 68 10.56 5.13 3.05
N ARG A 69 10.76 5.81 1.94
CA ARG A 69 9.82 6.83 1.45
C ARG A 69 8.95 6.25 0.34
N ARG A 70 7.61 6.37 0.48
CA ARG A 70 6.69 6.04 -0.60
C ARG A 70 6.46 7.24 -1.52
N ILE A 71 6.01 6.96 -2.74
CA ILE A 71 5.71 7.98 -3.77
C ILE A 71 4.39 8.70 -3.55
N THR A 72 3.50 8.15 -2.71
CA THR A 72 2.22 8.74 -2.35
C THR A 72 2.34 9.64 -1.12
N GLY A 73 1.36 10.53 -0.92
CA GLY A 73 1.25 11.37 0.26
C GLY A 73 0.81 10.60 1.51
N GLY A 74 0.54 11.36 2.58
CA GLY A 74 0.07 10.84 3.87
C GLY A 74 1.14 10.80 4.96
N GLY A 75 0.77 10.27 6.13
CA GLY A 75 1.61 10.18 7.32
C GLY A 75 2.59 9.01 7.32
N ALA A 76 3.45 8.96 8.33
CA ALA A 76 4.32 7.83 8.58
C ALA A 76 3.54 6.64 9.13
N VAL A 77 3.89 5.45 8.68
CA VAL A 77 3.31 4.18 9.16
C VAL A 77 4.43 3.18 9.44
N TYR A 78 4.19 2.31 10.42
CA TYR A 78 5.09 1.20 10.72
C TYR A 78 4.57 -0.09 10.10
N HIS A 79 5.43 -0.83 9.46
CA HIS A 79 5.16 -2.12 8.86
C HIS A 79 5.96 -3.21 9.56
N ASP A 80 5.28 -4.29 9.89
CA ASP A 80 5.86 -5.54 10.34
C ASP A 80 5.25 -6.73 9.59
N MET A 81 5.52 -7.95 10.04
CA MET A 81 5.02 -9.17 9.39
C MET A 81 3.51 -9.36 9.51
N GLY A 82 2.82 -8.60 10.38
CA GLY A 82 1.37 -8.55 10.52
C GLY A 82 0.70 -7.50 9.61
N ASN A 83 1.44 -6.87 8.69
CA ASN A 83 0.90 -5.87 7.78
C ASN A 83 1.10 -6.32 6.32
N LEU A 84 0.01 -6.73 5.68
CA LEU A 84 -0.02 -6.98 4.24
C LEU A 84 -0.27 -5.67 3.50
N ASN A 85 0.56 -5.37 2.51
CA ASN A 85 0.35 -4.26 1.60
C ASN A 85 -0.22 -4.78 0.28
N PHE A 86 -1.14 -4.02 -0.29
CA PHE A 86 -1.65 -4.23 -1.64
C PHE A 86 -1.48 -2.96 -2.48
N SER A 87 -1.27 -3.12 -3.76
CA SER A 87 -1.16 -2.03 -4.73
C SER A 87 -1.87 -2.42 -6.03
N PHE A 88 -2.97 -1.74 -6.33
CA PHE A 88 -3.60 -1.79 -7.65
C PHE A 88 -2.96 -0.72 -8.51
N ILE A 89 -2.32 -1.14 -9.59
CA ILE A 89 -1.69 -0.26 -10.58
C ILE A 89 -2.36 -0.55 -11.92
N ALA A 90 -2.92 0.47 -12.56
CA ALA A 90 -3.71 0.31 -13.77
C ALA A 90 -3.63 1.54 -14.67
N GLY A 91 -3.82 1.33 -15.97
CA GLY A 91 -4.12 2.43 -16.88
C GLY A 91 -5.38 3.18 -16.47
N GLU A 92 -5.45 4.48 -16.75
CA GLU A 92 -6.54 5.37 -16.30
C GLU A 92 -7.94 4.90 -16.73
N ASP A 93 -8.07 4.24 -17.89
CA ASP A 93 -9.32 3.70 -18.38
C ASP A 93 -9.80 2.44 -17.66
N LEU A 94 -8.88 1.76 -16.95
CA LEU A 94 -9.13 0.56 -16.13
C LEU A 94 -9.20 0.85 -14.64
N TYR A 95 -8.82 2.07 -14.25
CA TYR A 95 -8.69 2.47 -12.86
C TYR A 95 -10.04 2.85 -12.25
N ASP A 96 -10.48 2.06 -11.27
CA ASP A 96 -11.76 2.23 -10.57
C ASP A 96 -11.54 2.01 -9.07
N VAL A 97 -11.40 3.10 -8.34
CA VAL A 97 -11.15 3.07 -6.89
C VAL A 97 -12.28 2.40 -6.13
N GLU A 98 -13.53 2.68 -6.49
CA GLU A 98 -14.68 2.09 -5.80
C GLU A 98 -14.70 0.57 -5.96
N LYS A 99 -14.44 0.08 -7.16
CA LYS A 99 -14.36 -1.35 -7.45
C LYS A 99 -13.18 -2.01 -6.72
N GLN A 100 -12.03 -1.35 -6.69
CA GLN A 100 -10.84 -1.84 -5.98
C GLN A 100 -11.09 -1.91 -4.48
N MET A 101 -11.64 -0.86 -3.88
CA MET A 101 -12.01 -0.82 -2.46
C MET A 101 -13.05 -1.88 -2.11
N ASN A 102 -14.09 -2.05 -2.95
CA ASN A 102 -15.09 -3.10 -2.77
C ASN A 102 -14.47 -4.50 -2.88
N THR A 103 -13.48 -4.69 -3.74
CA THR A 103 -12.75 -5.97 -3.85
C THR A 103 -12.07 -6.32 -2.54
N ILE A 104 -11.34 -5.37 -1.93
CA ILE A 104 -10.72 -5.57 -0.61
C ILE A 104 -11.78 -5.86 0.46
N LEU A 105 -12.83 -5.04 0.52
CA LEU A 105 -13.91 -5.19 1.50
C LEU A 105 -14.57 -6.57 1.42
N GLN A 106 -14.93 -7.02 0.22
CA GLN A 106 -15.54 -8.34 0.03
C GLN A 106 -14.57 -9.48 0.36
N THR A 107 -13.30 -9.34 0.02
CA THR A 107 -12.27 -10.34 0.36
C THR A 107 -12.18 -10.53 1.87
N ILE A 108 -12.14 -9.44 2.65
CA ILE A 108 -12.10 -9.50 4.11
C ILE A 108 -13.38 -10.09 4.70
N ARG A 109 -14.55 -9.75 4.13
CA ARG A 109 -15.84 -10.32 4.53
C ARG A 109 -15.94 -11.82 4.26
N MET A 110 -15.37 -12.30 3.15
CA MET A 110 -15.29 -13.74 2.84
C MET A 110 -14.45 -14.52 3.85
N LEU A 111 -13.53 -13.87 4.54
CA LEU A 111 -12.78 -14.43 5.67
C LEU A 111 -13.57 -14.43 6.99
N GLY A 112 -14.83 -13.99 6.96
CA GLY A 112 -15.71 -13.95 8.13
C GLY A 112 -15.53 -12.72 9.01
N ILE A 113 -14.83 -11.68 8.55
CA ILE A 113 -14.56 -10.45 9.31
C ILE A 113 -15.55 -9.37 8.86
N PRO A 114 -16.49 -8.92 9.74
CA PRO A 114 -17.38 -7.81 9.45
C PRO A 114 -16.55 -6.53 9.32
N CYS A 115 -16.66 -5.86 8.19
CA CYS A 115 -15.93 -4.61 7.95
C CYS A 115 -16.74 -3.64 7.09
N GLU A 116 -16.39 -2.35 7.19
CA GLU A 116 -17.08 -1.25 6.52
C GLU A 116 -16.11 -0.14 6.11
N PHE A 117 -16.57 0.70 5.19
CA PHE A 117 -15.86 1.93 4.86
C PHE A 117 -16.01 2.98 5.94
N SER A 118 -14.94 3.72 6.22
CA SER A 118 -14.96 4.89 7.08
C SER A 118 -14.22 6.06 6.45
N GLY A 119 -14.91 7.19 6.33
CA GLY A 119 -14.34 8.37 5.69
C GLY A 119 -13.99 8.14 4.22
N ARG A 120 -12.86 8.70 3.78
CA ARG A 120 -12.45 8.62 2.38
C ARG A 120 -11.51 7.46 2.05
N ASN A 121 -10.70 7.04 3.01
CA ASN A 121 -9.52 6.21 2.74
C ASN A 121 -9.31 5.06 3.72
N ASP A 122 -10.25 4.81 4.63
CA ASP A 122 -10.07 3.85 5.70
C ASP A 122 -11.11 2.73 5.67
N LEU A 123 -10.68 1.52 6.06
CA LEU A 123 -11.58 0.41 6.35
C LEU A 123 -11.53 0.10 7.85
N LEU A 124 -12.71 -0.11 8.42
CA LEU A 124 -12.88 -0.45 9.83
C LEU A 124 -13.44 -1.86 9.97
N ALA A 125 -12.98 -2.58 10.99
CA ALA A 125 -13.59 -3.78 11.52
C ALA A 125 -13.87 -3.54 13.01
N GLU A 126 -15.12 -3.75 13.45
CA GLU A 126 -15.56 -3.49 14.84
C GLU A 126 -15.17 -2.09 15.34
N GLY A 127 -15.28 -1.08 14.49
CA GLY A 127 -14.93 0.30 14.81
C GLY A 127 -13.43 0.60 14.88
N ARG A 128 -12.56 -0.36 14.59
CA ARG A 128 -11.10 -0.21 14.57
C ARG A 128 -10.58 -0.16 13.14
N LYS A 129 -9.71 0.80 12.86
CA LYS A 129 -9.05 0.91 11.56
C LYS A 129 -8.07 -0.25 11.37
N PHE A 130 -8.25 -1.01 10.29
CA PHE A 130 -7.33 -2.07 9.87
C PHE A 130 -6.72 -1.85 8.48
N SER A 131 -7.22 -0.86 7.72
CA SER A 131 -6.69 -0.52 6.41
C SER A 131 -6.66 0.99 6.22
N GLY A 132 -5.55 1.49 5.72
CA GLY A 132 -5.39 2.85 5.25
C GLY A 132 -4.98 2.83 3.78
N ASN A 133 -5.46 3.79 2.99
CA ASN A 133 -5.28 3.82 1.55
C ASN A 133 -4.69 5.15 1.09
N ALA A 134 -3.90 5.11 0.02
CA ALA A 134 -3.34 6.27 -0.63
C ALA A 134 -3.34 6.07 -2.15
N PHE A 135 -3.33 7.18 -2.87
CA PHE A 135 -3.51 7.18 -4.31
C PHE A 135 -2.48 8.08 -4.98
N CYS A 136 -2.04 7.72 -6.17
CA CYS A 136 -1.29 8.62 -7.03
C CYS A 136 -1.58 8.36 -8.51
N LYS A 137 -1.17 9.30 -9.35
CA LYS A 137 -1.24 9.20 -10.80
C LYS A 137 0.10 9.67 -11.36
N ARG A 138 0.63 8.91 -12.32
CA ARG A 138 1.84 9.25 -13.07
C ARG A 138 1.58 9.03 -14.56
N GLY A 139 1.48 10.11 -15.32
CA GLY A 139 1.06 10.05 -16.73
C GLY A 139 -0.35 9.46 -16.87
N LYS A 140 -0.46 8.34 -17.58
CA LYS A 140 -1.71 7.60 -17.79
C LYS A 140 -1.90 6.41 -16.85
N ILE A 141 -0.97 6.18 -15.92
CA ILE A 141 -1.04 5.09 -14.96
C ILE A 141 -1.45 5.64 -13.60
N CYS A 142 -2.41 4.97 -12.98
CA CYS A 142 -2.94 5.29 -11.66
C CYS A 142 -2.60 4.17 -10.68
N GLN A 143 -2.36 4.55 -9.44
CA GLN A 143 -2.10 3.62 -8.35
C GLN A 143 -3.04 3.88 -7.18
N HIS A 144 -3.58 2.82 -6.65
CA HIS A 144 -4.25 2.75 -5.35
C HIS A 144 -3.54 1.70 -4.51
N HIS A 145 -2.88 2.11 -3.47
CA HIS A 145 -2.27 1.19 -2.54
C HIS A 145 -2.75 1.39 -1.11
N GLY A 146 -2.67 0.33 -0.34
CA GLY A 146 -3.11 0.34 1.04
C GLY A 146 -2.49 -0.77 1.86
N THR A 147 -2.85 -0.75 3.14
CA THR A 147 -2.40 -1.69 4.16
C THR A 147 -3.56 -2.53 4.65
N LEU A 148 -3.30 -3.76 5.02
CA LEU A 148 -4.20 -4.63 5.79
C LEU A 148 -3.45 -5.06 7.06
N LEU A 149 -3.91 -4.58 8.20
CA LEU A 149 -3.40 -4.98 9.52
C LEU A 149 -4.08 -6.29 9.92
N ILE A 150 -3.28 -7.34 10.09
CA ILE A 150 -3.75 -8.71 10.38
C ILE A 150 -3.41 -9.09 11.81
#